data_fed5670994de9a054429fec94c62ef84
#
_entry.id   fed5670994de9a054429fec94c62ef84
#
_cell.length_a   1.000
_cell.length_b   1.000
_cell.length_c   1.000
_cell.angle_alpha   90.00
_cell.angle_beta   90.00
_cell.angle_gamma   90.00
#
_symmetry.space_group_name_H-M   'P 1'
#
loop_
_entity.id
_entity.type
_entity.pdbx_description
1 polymer ?
#
loop_
_entity_poly.entity_id
_entity_poly.type
_entity_poly.pdbx_seq_one_letter_code
_entity_poly.pdbx_strand_id
1 'polypeptide(L)'
;MVVHEHCSCTHTHSAPDLINQKEESIQKYEPVLIEKVIQAGVLAWEDRKPAAMSIGKIAAPGLNHVKHYKHTLEDGTVKYFGDCFGIPVYDETTCHTTDADPTLRLIRFRRT
;
A
#
# COMPACT_ATOMS: atom_id res chain seq x y z
N MET A 1 9.70 3.68 -29.86
CA MET A 1 9.94 4.16 -28.48
C MET A 1 8.98 3.39 -27.58
N VAL A 2 9.48 2.58 -26.66
CA VAL A 2 8.64 1.87 -25.69
C VAL A 2 8.37 2.82 -24.55
N VAL A 3 7.10 3.06 -24.23
CA VAL A 3 6.68 3.86 -23.08
C VAL A 3 6.24 2.88 -22.00
N HIS A 4 6.83 2.99 -20.85
CA HIS A 4 6.41 2.25 -19.68
C HIS A 4 5.62 3.18 -18.76
N GLU A 5 4.34 2.88 -18.59
CA GLU A 5 3.50 3.51 -17.57
C GLU A 5 3.51 2.65 -16.33
N HIS A 6 3.60 3.28 -15.17
CA HIS A 6 3.53 2.61 -13.89
C HIS A 6 2.31 3.11 -13.12
N CYS A 7 1.40 2.20 -12.83
CA CYS A 7 0.25 2.44 -11.97
C CYS A 7 0.36 1.60 -10.72
N SER A 8 0.18 2.20 -9.56
CA SER A 8 0.20 1.49 -8.28
C SER A 8 -0.92 1.98 -7.37
N CYS A 9 -1.38 1.08 -6.51
CA CYS A 9 -2.39 1.38 -5.49
C CYS A 9 -1.75 1.35 -4.11
N THR A 10 -2.17 2.27 -3.23
CA THR A 10 -1.67 2.35 -1.85
C THR A 10 -2.43 1.44 -0.89
N HIS A 11 -3.42 0.68 -1.39
CA HIS A 11 -4.26 -0.23 -0.61
C HIS A 11 -4.95 0.49 0.57
N THR A 12 -5.48 1.68 0.33
CA THR A 12 -6.20 2.41 1.38
C THR A 12 -7.52 1.70 1.73
N HIS A 13 -7.82 1.60 3.03
CA HIS A 13 -9.06 1.03 3.55
C HIS A 13 -10.13 2.09 3.86
N SER A 14 -9.86 3.36 3.60
CA SER A 14 -10.78 4.49 3.80
C SER A 14 -11.27 5.11 2.49
N ALA A 15 -11.19 4.37 1.39
CA ALA A 15 -11.72 4.76 0.09
C ALA A 15 -12.98 3.95 -0.26
N PRO A 16 -13.78 4.38 -1.25
CA PRO A 16 -14.92 3.61 -1.74
C PRO A 16 -14.51 2.20 -2.20
N ASP A 17 -15.27 1.22 -1.77
CA ASP A 17 -15.06 -0.19 -2.14
C ASP A 17 -15.66 -0.47 -3.52
N LEU A 18 -14.82 -0.48 -4.55
CA LEU A 18 -15.23 -0.73 -5.94
C LEU A 18 -15.71 -2.18 -6.20
N ILE A 19 -15.48 -3.08 -5.25
CA ILE A 19 -15.95 -4.48 -5.39
C ILE A 19 -17.46 -4.56 -5.16
N ASN A 20 -18.00 -3.69 -4.31
CA ASN A 20 -19.43 -3.66 -3.98
C ASN A 20 -20.24 -2.83 -4.97
N GLN A 21 -20.34 -3.26 -6.22
CA GLN A 21 -21.03 -2.56 -7.30
C GLN A 21 -22.54 -2.39 -7.12
N LYS A 22 -23.14 -2.92 -6.05
CA LYS A 22 -24.56 -2.79 -5.77
C LYS A 22 -24.93 -1.46 -5.11
N GLU A 23 -23.98 -0.76 -4.53
CA GLU A 23 -24.21 0.52 -3.90
C GLU A 23 -24.30 1.65 -4.95
N GLU A 24 -25.34 2.44 -4.88
CA GLU A 24 -25.57 3.58 -5.79
C GLU A 24 -24.41 4.60 -5.76
N SER A 25 -23.81 4.80 -4.60
CA SER A 25 -22.63 5.65 -4.41
C SER A 25 -21.43 5.17 -5.25
N ILE A 26 -21.20 3.85 -5.28
CA ILE A 26 -20.13 3.24 -6.05
C ILE A 26 -20.39 3.33 -7.55
N GLN A 27 -21.63 3.07 -7.97
CA GLN A 27 -22.03 3.20 -9.38
C GLN A 27 -21.84 4.62 -9.92
N LYS A 28 -22.03 5.62 -9.09
CA LYS A 28 -21.77 7.03 -9.45
C LYS A 28 -20.28 7.38 -9.42
N TYR A 29 -19.52 6.78 -8.52
CA TYR A 29 -18.10 7.07 -8.32
C TYR A 29 -17.20 6.42 -9.37
N GLU A 30 -17.49 5.18 -9.76
CA GLU A 30 -16.65 4.39 -10.67
C GLU A 30 -16.38 5.11 -12.01
N PRO A 31 -17.39 5.66 -12.75
CA PRO A 31 -17.14 6.37 -13.99
C PRO A 31 -16.26 7.61 -13.80
N VAL A 32 -16.45 8.34 -12.68
CA VAL A 32 -15.64 9.51 -12.34
C VAL A 32 -14.19 9.12 -12.06
N LEU A 33 -13.98 8.02 -11.32
CA LEU A 33 -12.64 7.50 -11.06
C LEU A 33 -11.92 7.13 -12.35
N ILE A 34 -12.57 6.38 -13.23
CA ILE A 34 -12.01 5.97 -14.52
C ILE A 34 -11.61 7.18 -15.34
N GLU A 35 -12.50 8.18 -15.46
CA GLU A 35 -12.21 9.41 -16.17
C GLU A 35 -10.99 10.13 -15.58
N LYS A 36 -10.91 10.26 -14.25
CA LYS A 36 -9.79 10.93 -13.58
C LYS A 36 -8.46 10.19 -13.72
N VAL A 37 -8.47 8.86 -13.70
CA VAL A 37 -7.27 8.06 -13.95
C VAL A 37 -6.78 8.26 -15.39
N ILE A 38 -7.67 8.25 -16.37
CA ILE A 38 -7.32 8.52 -17.78
C ILE A 38 -6.76 9.93 -17.92
N GLN A 39 -7.43 10.95 -17.36
CA GLN A 39 -6.95 12.33 -17.39
C GLN A 39 -5.56 12.46 -16.75
N ALA A 40 -5.33 11.82 -15.60
CA ALA A 40 -4.03 11.85 -14.96
C ALA A 40 -2.92 11.23 -15.82
N GLY A 41 -3.21 10.12 -16.51
CA GLY A 41 -2.28 9.52 -17.46
C GLY A 41 -1.94 10.43 -18.63
N VAL A 42 -2.95 11.07 -19.24
CA VAL A 42 -2.75 12.03 -20.35
C VAL A 42 -1.91 13.22 -19.89
N LEU A 43 -2.28 13.84 -18.76
CA LEU A 43 -1.54 14.98 -18.21
C LEU A 43 -0.09 14.63 -17.87
N ALA A 44 0.13 13.45 -17.29
CA ALA A 44 1.48 12.97 -16.99
C ALA A 44 2.30 12.78 -18.28
N TRP A 45 1.66 12.26 -19.32
CA TRP A 45 2.29 12.11 -20.64
C TRP A 45 2.66 13.46 -21.25
N GLU A 46 1.77 14.44 -21.22
CA GLU A 46 1.99 15.78 -21.78
C GLU A 46 3.05 16.58 -21.01
N ASP A 47 3.08 16.43 -19.67
CA ASP A 47 4.02 17.15 -18.79
C ASP A 47 5.41 16.50 -18.70
N ARG A 48 5.67 15.40 -19.42
CA ARG A 48 6.98 14.73 -19.33
C ARG A 48 8.10 15.62 -19.89
N LYS A 49 9.20 15.63 -19.16
CA LYS A 49 10.41 16.41 -19.47
C LYS A 49 11.65 15.59 -19.14
N PRO A 50 12.80 15.92 -19.74
CA PRO A 50 14.06 15.34 -19.30
C PRO A 50 14.25 15.52 -17.80
N ALA A 51 14.71 14.47 -17.12
CA ALA A 51 14.93 14.51 -15.69
C ALA A 51 16.12 13.64 -15.29
N ALA A 52 16.86 14.09 -14.29
CA ALA A 52 17.87 13.29 -13.63
C ALA A 52 17.18 12.43 -12.54
N MET A 53 17.48 11.14 -12.55
CA MET A 53 16.98 10.19 -11.54
C MET A 53 18.04 9.98 -10.48
N SER A 54 17.62 9.95 -9.23
CA SER A 54 18.44 9.59 -8.07
C SER A 54 17.73 8.54 -7.24
N ILE A 55 18.48 7.60 -6.70
CA ILE A 55 17.97 6.55 -5.81
C ILE A 55 18.63 6.74 -4.44
N GLY A 56 17.83 6.65 -3.39
CA GLY A 56 18.29 6.73 -2.03
C GLY A 56 17.66 5.66 -1.15
N LYS A 57 18.27 5.41 -0.01
CA LYS A 57 17.71 4.57 1.04
C LYS A 57 18.04 5.16 2.40
N ILE A 58 17.15 4.99 3.36
CA ILE A 58 17.32 5.41 4.75
C ILE A 58 16.63 4.39 5.66
N ALA A 59 17.18 4.22 6.85
CA ALA A 59 16.49 3.44 7.88
C ALA A 59 15.33 4.26 8.45
N ALA A 60 14.16 3.64 8.52
CA ALA A 60 12.91 4.21 9.04
C ALA A 60 12.24 3.21 10.00
N PRO A 61 12.87 2.89 11.13
CA PRO A 61 12.35 1.90 12.07
C PRO A 61 11.03 2.38 12.67
N GLY A 62 10.11 1.45 12.90
CA GLY A 62 8.81 1.72 13.52
C GLY A 62 7.74 2.33 12.60
N LEU A 63 8.04 2.54 11.31
CA LEU A 63 7.05 3.06 10.35
C LEU A 63 6.29 1.95 9.60
N ASN A 64 6.69 0.71 9.75
CA ASN A 64 6.02 -0.44 9.14
C ASN A 64 6.06 -1.65 10.07
N HIS A 65 5.19 -2.61 9.80
CA HIS A 65 5.14 -3.89 10.49
C HIS A 65 4.69 -5.01 9.56
N VAL A 66 5.00 -6.24 9.93
CA VAL A 66 4.51 -7.43 9.22
C VAL A 66 3.09 -7.73 9.68
N LYS A 67 2.15 -7.88 8.75
CA LYS A 67 0.74 -8.16 9.01
C LYS A 67 0.43 -9.62 9.42
N HIS A 68 1.44 -10.38 9.76
CA HIS A 68 1.29 -11.76 10.22
C HIS A 68 1.73 -11.85 11.67
N TYR A 69 0.88 -12.46 12.47
CA TYR A 69 1.06 -12.61 13.90
C TYR A 69 1.07 -14.07 14.30
N LYS A 70 1.79 -14.39 15.35
CA LYS A 70 1.69 -15.64 16.06
C LYS A 70 1.22 -15.37 17.49
N HIS A 71 0.32 -16.22 17.96
CA HIS A 71 -0.17 -16.20 19.33
C HIS A 71 0.08 -17.56 19.95
N THR A 72 0.71 -17.59 21.11
CA THR A 72 0.99 -18.81 21.87
C THR A 72 -0.09 -18.96 22.94
N LEU A 73 -0.84 -20.05 22.85
CA LEU A 73 -1.85 -20.42 23.84
C LEU A 73 -1.20 -20.96 25.13
N GLU A 74 -1.97 -21.04 26.21
CA GLU A 74 -1.52 -21.55 27.51
C GLU A 74 -0.98 -22.98 27.45
N ASP A 75 -1.48 -23.81 26.55
CA ASP A 75 -1.01 -25.19 26.31
C ASP A 75 0.27 -25.28 25.46
N GLY A 76 0.85 -24.12 25.05
CA GLY A 76 2.01 -24.04 24.19
C GLY A 76 1.71 -24.13 22.69
N THR A 77 0.46 -24.33 22.30
CA THR A 77 0.05 -24.34 20.89
C THR A 77 0.22 -22.96 20.27
N VAL A 78 0.82 -22.90 19.07
CA VAL A 78 0.99 -21.64 18.33
C VAL A 78 -0.05 -21.55 17.23
N LYS A 79 -0.82 -20.47 17.24
CA LYS A 79 -1.74 -20.08 16.16
C LYS A 79 -1.19 -18.91 15.37
N TYR A 80 -1.43 -18.91 14.05
CA TYR A 80 -1.02 -17.85 13.14
C TYR A 80 -2.25 -17.11 12.63
N PHE A 81 -2.13 -15.78 12.54
CA PHE A 81 -3.19 -14.91 12.06
C PHE A 81 -2.63 -13.96 11.00
N GLY A 82 -3.45 -13.62 10.01
CA GLY A 82 -3.21 -12.46 9.15
C GLY A 82 -3.59 -11.16 9.86
N ASP A 83 -3.54 -10.07 9.12
CA ASP A 83 -4.05 -8.77 9.54
C ASP A 83 -5.57 -8.89 9.73
N CYS A 84 -6.00 -9.09 10.95
CA CYS A 84 -7.40 -9.28 11.26
C CYS A 84 -7.88 -8.26 12.29
N PHE A 85 -9.04 -7.72 12.01
CA PHE A 85 -9.84 -7.00 12.97
C PHE A 85 -10.17 -7.94 14.13
N GLY A 86 -9.76 -7.59 15.33
CA GLY A 86 -10.11 -8.35 16.53
C GLY A 86 -9.05 -9.29 17.06
N ILE A 87 -7.77 -9.09 16.73
CA ILE A 87 -6.69 -9.71 17.50
C ILE A 87 -6.79 -9.18 18.93
N PRO A 88 -6.98 -10.09 19.92
CA PRO A 88 -6.93 -9.68 21.30
C PRO A 88 -5.53 -9.16 21.61
N VAL A 89 -5.49 -8.05 22.28
CA VAL A 89 -4.36 -7.41 22.93
C VAL A 89 -2.97 -7.95 22.54
N TYR A 90 -2.12 -7.07 22.02
CA TYR A 90 -0.69 -7.28 21.96
C TYR A 90 -0.15 -7.46 23.37
N ASP A 91 0.19 -8.67 23.72
CA ASP A 91 0.80 -9.05 24.97
C ASP A 91 2.04 -9.93 24.70
N GLU A 92 2.64 -10.43 25.76
CA GLU A 92 3.83 -11.30 25.68
C GLU A 92 3.58 -12.59 24.87
N THR A 93 2.30 -12.97 24.67
CA THR A 93 1.90 -14.19 23.95
C THR A 93 1.63 -13.94 22.47
N THR A 94 1.47 -12.67 22.06
CA THR A 94 1.14 -12.27 20.68
C THR A 94 2.21 -11.34 20.11
N CYS A 95 2.87 -11.77 19.04
CA CYS A 95 3.88 -10.97 18.38
C CYS A 95 3.84 -11.16 16.87
N HIS A 96 4.52 -10.27 16.15
CA HIS A 96 4.74 -10.44 14.71
C HIS A 96 5.54 -11.72 14.43
N THR A 97 5.27 -12.37 13.30
CA THR A 97 5.98 -13.60 12.92
C THR A 97 7.45 -13.34 12.55
N THR A 98 7.74 -12.16 12.03
CA THR A 98 9.08 -11.71 11.65
C THR A 98 9.19 -10.20 11.81
N ASP A 99 10.42 -9.70 11.84
CA ASP A 99 10.68 -8.26 11.76
C ASP A 99 10.36 -7.71 10.37
N ALA A 100 9.93 -6.47 10.30
CA ALA A 100 9.75 -5.75 9.05
C ALA A 100 11.09 -5.17 8.55
N ASP A 101 11.28 -5.10 7.22
CA ASP A 101 12.42 -4.37 6.65
C ASP A 101 12.25 -2.87 6.96
N PRO A 102 13.09 -2.27 7.79
CA PRO A 102 12.98 -0.86 8.16
C PRO A 102 13.51 0.09 7.07
N THR A 103 13.89 -0.44 5.91
CA THR A 103 14.50 0.38 4.86
C THR A 103 13.45 1.08 4.03
N LEU A 104 13.40 2.42 4.10
CA LEU A 104 12.68 3.26 3.16
C LEU A 104 13.55 3.49 1.93
N ARG A 105 13.03 3.10 0.76
CA ARG A 105 13.67 3.30 -0.54
C ARG A 105 13.01 4.44 -1.28
N LEU A 106 13.80 5.35 -1.83
CA LEU A 106 13.35 6.57 -2.47
C LEU A 106 13.86 6.63 -3.90
N ILE A 107 12.99 7.03 -4.82
CA ILE A 107 13.37 7.43 -6.17
C ILE A 107 12.98 8.90 -6.32
N ARG A 108 13.92 9.73 -6.74
CA ARG A 108 13.71 11.15 -6.97
C ARG A 108 13.98 11.47 -8.43
N PHE A 109 13.04 12.14 -9.06
CA PHE A 109 13.22 12.74 -10.38
C PHE A 109 13.35 14.26 -10.22
N ARG A 110 14.42 14.83 -10.77
CA ARG A 110 14.62 16.27 -10.82
C ARG A 110 14.63 16.71 -12.29
N ARG A 111 13.68 17.54 -12.66
CA ARG A 111 13.66 18.15 -14.01
C ARG A 111 14.93 18.96 -14.24
N THR A 112 15.50 18.81 -15.44
CA THR A 112 16.73 19.50 -15.86
C THR A 112 16.39 20.70 -16.72
#